data_7d0ad5ed93ad771a6619b2f63a102d16
#
_entry.id   7d0ad5ed93ad771a6619b2f63a102d16
#
_cell.length_a   1.000
_cell.length_b   1.000
_cell.length_c   1.000
_cell.angle_alpha   90.00
_cell.angle_beta   90.00
_cell.angle_gamma   90.00
#
_symmetry.space_group_name_H-M   'P 1'
#
loop_
_entity.id
_entity.type
_entity.pdbx_description
1 polymer ?
#
loop_
_entity_poly.entity_id
_entity_poly.type
_entity_poly.pdbx_seq_one_letter_code
_entity_poly.pdbx_strand_id
1 'polypeptide(L)'
;MASLRELLGLIGAFEWRKKGVEIPALNNRIHPHYGVFSPLRGEYVDLVANTPMPRGSVAFDIGTGTGVLAAVLARRGGKRVIATDMDPRALACARENLDRLGLSKQVDVEQADLFPEGRVSLIVCNPPWLPARPSSPVEHAVYDPDSRMLRGFLNGLAAHLTPNGEGWLILSDLAEHLGLRTREQLLEMIQQAGLRVVERIDTRPTHARAKDANDPLYAARSKEVTSLWRLAAAEAAA
;
A
#
# COMPACT_ATOMS: atom_id res chain seq x y z
N MET A 1 24.61 -9.76 20.73
CA MET A 1 25.44 -8.81 19.94
C MET A 1 24.65 -8.43 18.70
N ALA A 2 24.33 -7.15 18.51
CA ALA A 2 23.70 -6.67 17.26
C ALA A 2 24.75 -6.67 16.13
N SER A 3 24.39 -7.07 14.93
CA SER A 3 25.29 -7.02 13.78
C SER A 3 25.52 -5.56 13.35
N LEU A 4 26.67 -5.25 12.73
CA LEU A 4 26.95 -3.91 12.18
C LEU A 4 25.87 -3.49 11.19
N ARG A 5 25.32 -4.43 10.42
CA ARG A 5 24.24 -4.21 9.46
C ARG A 5 22.94 -3.77 10.14
N GLU A 6 22.64 -4.38 11.28
CA GLU A 6 21.47 -4.06 12.10
C GLU A 6 21.59 -2.67 12.73
N LEU A 7 22.77 -2.33 13.24
CA LEU A 7 23.08 -1.01 13.78
C LEU A 7 22.97 0.09 12.70
N LEU A 8 23.54 -0.14 11.51
CA LEU A 8 23.40 0.79 10.39
C LEU A 8 21.94 0.96 9.94
N GLY A 9 21.16 -0.12 9.98
CA GLY A 9 19.71 -0.07 9.72
C GLY A 9 18.94 0.78 10.73
N LEU A 10 19.27 0.66 12.01
CA LEU A 10 18.69 1.48 13.09
C LEU A 10 19.06 2.96 12.97
N ILE A 11 20.32 3.27 12.67
CA ILE A 11 20.79 4.64 12.46
C ILE A 11 20.08 5.26 11.24
N GLY A 12 20.01 4.53 10.12
CA GLY A 12 19.32 4.98 8.92
C GLY A 12 17.83 5.24 9.18
N ALA A 13 17.15 4.34 9.89
CA ALA A 13 15.74 4.53 10.25
C ALA A 13 15.52 5.72 11.18
N PHE A 14 16.43 5.96 12.13
CA PHE A 14 16.38 7.14 13.01
C PHE A 14 16.52 8.44 12.22
N GLU A 15 17.46 8.51 11.28
CA GLU A 15 17.65 9.67 10.41
C GLU A 15 16.42 9.92 9.53
N TRP A 16 15.84 8.85 8.94
CA TRP A 16 14.60 8.97 8.17
C TRP A 16 13.41 9.42 9.01
N ARG A 17 13.28 8.90 10.25
CA ARG A 17 12.26 9.37 11.19
C ARG A 17 12.41 10.84 11.51
N LYS A 18 13.65 11.32 11.70
CA LYS A 18 13.95 12.73 12.01
C LYS A 18 13.72 13.64 10.81
N LYS A 19 14.27 13.29 9.65
CA LYS A 19 14.17 14.07 8.41
C LYS A 19 12.79 14.03 7.78
N GLY A 20 12.12 12.90 7.85
CA GLY A 20 10.92 12.59 7.09
C GLY A 20 11.19 12.39 5.59
N VAL A 21 10.26 11.72 4.93
CA VAL A 21 10.19 11.54 3.48
C VAL A 21 9.25 12.58 2.91
N GLU A 22 9.70 13.35 1.95
CA GLU A 22 8.86 14.32 1.26
C GLU A 22 7.83 13.62 0.38
N ILE A 23 6.57 14.03 0.53
CA ILE A 23 5.46 13.51 -0.25
C ILE A 23 4.83 14.69 -1.00
N PRO A 24 5.14 14.86 -2.29
CA PRO A 24 4.63 15.98 -3.08
C PRO A 24 3.12 16.11 -3.05
N ALA A 25 2.40 14.99 -3.13
CA ALA A 25 0.93 14.95 -3.06
C ALA A 25 0.34 15.51 -1.77
N LEU A 26 1.12 15.55 -0.68
CA LEU A 26 0.71 16.13 0.59
C LEU A 26 1.27 17.55 0.81
N ASN A 27 2.21 17.99 -0.04
CA ASN A 27 3.06 19.16 0.19
C ASN A 27 3.63 19.16 1.62
N ASN A 28 4.06 17.99 2.10
CA ASN A 28 4.52 17.77 3.46
C ASN A 28 5.38 16.50 3.54
N ARG A 29 5.83 16.14 4.75
CA ARG A 29 6.68 14.99 5.02
C ARG A 29 5.96 13.94 5.85
N ILE A 30 6.28 12.68 5.58
CA ILE A 30 5.91 11.51 6.38
C ILE A 30 7.17 11.05 7.13
N HIS A 31 7.03 10.77 8.41
CA HIS A 31 8.10 10.35 9.30
C HIS A 31 7.95 8.85 9.64
N PRO A 32 8.62 7.95 8.90
CA PRO A 32 8.45 6.51 9.12
C PRO A 32 9.13 6.05 10.41
N HIS A 33 8.46 5.17 11.16
CA HIS A 33 9.08 4.48 12.27
C HIS A 33 9.94 3.31 11.80
N TYR A 34 10.89 2.88 12.64
CA TYR A 34 11.68 1.68 12.36
C TYR A 34 10.77 0.45 12.19
N GLY A 35 11.00 -0.30 11.13
CA GLY A 35 10.21 -1.50 10.82
C GLY A 35 8.86 -1.23 10.15
N VAL A 36 8.49 0.03 9.92
CA VAL A 36 7.32 0.42 9.12
C VAL A 36 7.77 0.79 7.71
N PHE A 37 7.01 0.37 6.70
CA PHE A 37 7.33 0.63 5.30
C PHE A 37 7.45 2.13 5.04
N SER A 38 8.62 2.54 4.55
CA SER A 38 8.88 3.94 4.24
C SER A 38 8.45 4.28 2.81
N PRO A 39 7.67 5.36 2.58
CA PRO A 39 7.18 5.74 1.27
C PRO A 39 8.27 6.42 0.40
N LEU A 40 9.47 5.83 0.35
CA LEU A 40 10.59 6.30 -0.48
C LEU A 40 10.31 6.14 -1.98
N ARG A 41 9.41 5.25 -2.32
CA ARG A 41 8.91 5.02 -3.68
C ARG A 41 7.64 5.85 -3.87
N GLY A 42 7.77 7.09 -4.29
CA GLY A 42 6.65 8.04 -4.40
C GLY A 42 5.63 7.69 -5.47
N GLU A 43 6.02 6.89 -6.48
CA GLU A 43 5.18 6.60 -7.64
C GLU A 43 3.82 5.97 -7.29
N TYR A 44 3.74 5.12 -6.28
CA TYR A 44 2.48 4.53 -5.86
C TYR A 44 1.56 5.53 -5.15
N VAL A 45 2.14 6.49 -4.46
CA VAL A 45 1.41 7.60 -3.82
C VAL A 45 0.81 8.50 -4.89
N ASP A 46 1.58 8.80 -5.94
CA ASP A 46 1.15 9.63 -7.06
C ASP A 46 0.02 8.95 -7.86
N LEU A 47 0.05 7.62 -8.02
CA LEU A 47 -1.05 6.87 -8.61
C LEU A 47 -2.36 7.12 -7.83
N VAL A 48 -2.33 6.98 -6.49
CA VAL A 48 -3.50 7.24 -5.65
C VAL A 48 -3.89 8.72 -5.67
N ALA A 49 -2.90 9.62 -5.68
CA ALA A 49 -3.15 11.06 -5.68
C ALA A 49 -3.84 11.56 -6.97
N ASN A 50 -3.58 10.92 -8.11
CA ASN A 50 -4.03 11.41 -9.42
C ASN A 50 -5.20 10.61 -10.02
N THR A 51 -5.47 9.40 -9.53
CA THR A 51 -6.60 8.59 -10.03
C THR A 51 -7.94 9.21 -9.61
N PRO A 52 -8.91 9.39 -10.50
CA PRO A 52 -10.22 9.95 -10.15
C PRO A 52 -10.90 9.14 -9.05
N MET A 53 -11.26 9.79 -7.94
CA MET A 53 -11.92 9.12 -6.81
C MET A 53 -13.41 8.87 -7.12
N PRO A 54 -13.94 7.69 -6.76
CA PRO A 54 -15.38 7.45 -6.75
C PRO A 54 -16.11 8.47 -5.86
N ARG A 55 -17.36 8.77 -6.20
CA ARG A 55 -18.19 9.62 -5.33
C ARG A 55 -18.47 8.91 -4.02
N GLY A 56 -18.20 9.57 -2.91
CA GLY A 56 -18.42 9.04 -1.57
C GLY A 56 -17.68 9.87 -0.53
N SER A 57 -18.08 9.73 0.72
CA SER A 57 -17.52 10.52 1.80
C SER A 57 -16.60 9.72 2.74
N VAL A 58 -16.64 8.39 2.64
CA VAL A 58 -15.85 7.49 3.49
C VAL A 58 -15.00 6.58 2.63
N ALA A 59 -13.74 6.40 3.01
CA ALA A 59 -12.81 5.48 2.38
C ALA A 59 -12.08 4.63 3.41
N PHE A 60 -11.59 3.45 3.00
CA PHE A 60 -10.71 2.61 3.80
C PHE A 60 -9.30 2.60 3.22
N ASP A 61 -8.29 2.62 4.09
CA ASP A 61 -6.87 2.40 3.76
C ASP A 61 -6.40 1.14 4.50
N ILE A 62 -6.26 0.03 3.79
CA ILE A 62 -5.97 -1.29 4.34
C ILE A 62 -4.46 -1.54 4.36
N GLY A 63 -3.90 -1.82 5.55
CA GLY A 63 -2.46 -1.92 5.74
C GLY A 63 -1.79 -0.56 5.64
N THR A 64 -2.29 0.40 6.41
CA THR A 64 -1.96 1.83 6.29
C THR A 64 -0.48 2.16 6.51
N GLY A 65 0.26 1.32 7.23
CA GLY A 65 1.68 1.52 7.50
C GLY A 65 1.98 2.88 8.14
N THR A 66 2.56 3.80 7.37
CA THR A 66 2.88 5.17 7.81
C THR A 66 1.69 6.13 7.81
N GLY A 67 0.53 5.71 7.31
CA GLY A 67 -0.63 6.59 7.14
C GLY A 67 -0.61 7.45 5.87
N VAL A 68 0.36 7.25 4.98
CA VAL A 68 0.55 8.12 3.81
C VAL A 68 -0.63 8.10 2.85
N LEU A 69 -1.19 6.92 2.53
CA LEU A 69 -2.33 6.82 1.62
C LEU A 69 -3.61 7.35 2.26
N ALA A 70 -3.84 7.04 3.55
CA ALA A 70 -4.94 7.63 4.31
C ALA A 70 -4.89 9.17 4.31
N ALA A 71 -3.70 9.75 4.49
CA ALA A 71 -3.50 11.20 4.43
C ALA A 71 -3.81 11.77 3.04
N VAL A 72 -3.38 11.10 1.96
CA VAL A 72 -3.67 11.50 0.57
C VAL A 72 -5.17 11.45 0.31
N LEU A 73 -5.86 10.38 0.72
CA LEU A 73 -7.32 10.26 0.55
C LEU A 73 -8.07 11.38 1.30
N ALA A 74 -7.68 11.68 2.53
CA ALA A 74 -8.26 12.78 3.32
C ALA A 74 -8.06 14.14 2.64
N ARG A 75 -6.84 14.45 2.16
CA ARG A 75 -6.53 15.70 1.43
C ARG A 75 -7.30 15.83 0.12
N ARG A 76 -7.63 14.72 -0.52
CA ARG A 76 -8.41 14.69 -1.77
C ARG A 76 -9.91 14.84 -1.58
N GLY A 77 -10.39 15.05 -0.36
CA GLY A 77 -11.80 15.30 -0.07
C GLY A 77 -12.55 14.13 0.55
N GLY A 78 -11.86 13.08 0.96
CA GLY A 78 -12.43 12.06 1.84
C GLY A 78 -12.86 12.71 3.16
N LYS A 79 -14.16 12.76 3.45
CA LYS A 79 -14.65 13.36 4.71
C LYS A 79 -14.22 12.56 5.92
N ARG A 80 -14.13 11.25 5.78
CA ARG A 80 -13.64 10.31 6.78
C ARG A 80 -12.85 9.21 6.10
N VAL A 81 -11.70 8.87 6.63
CA VAL A 81 -10.91 7.71 6.22
C VAL A 81 -10.72 6.80 7.42
N ILE A 82 -10.95 5.51 7.27
CA ILE A 82 -10.61 4.51 8.27
C ILE A 82 -9.38 3.78 7.78
N ALA A 83 -8.29 3.91 8.54
CA ALA A 83 -6.97 3.36 8.23
C ALA A 83 -6.69 2.19 9.16
N THR A 84 -6.45 1.00 8.61
CA THR A 84 -6.23 -0.21 9.39
C THR A 84 -4.83 -0.77 9.23
N ASP A 85 -4.32 -1.38 10.27
CA ASP A 85 -3.10 -2.20 10.25
C ASP A 85 -3.16 -3.24 11.38
N MET A 86 -2.41 -4.34 11.22
CA MET A 86 -2.24 -5.34 12.28
C MET A 86 -1.11 -4.97 13.24
N ASP A 87 -0.06 -4.28 12.74
CA ASP A 87 1.15 -3.97 13.51
C ASP A 87 0.93 -2.73 14.39
N PRO A 88 0.99 -2.85 15.73
CA PRO A 88 0.87 -1.70 16.63
C PRO A 88 1.88 -0.59 16.35
N ARG A 89 3.07 -0.91 15.78
CA ARG A 89 4.09 0.08 15.40
C ARG A 89 3.64 0.89 14.19
N ALA A 90 3.01 0.24 13.21
CA ALA A 90 2.42 0.92 12.06
C ALA A 90 1.30 1.85 12.50
N LEU A 91 0.40 1.39 13.38
CA LEU A 91 -0.68 2.21 13.93
C LEU A 91 -0.15 3.45 14.69
N ALA A 92 0.89 3.28 15.52
CA ALA A 92 1.52 4.40 16.21
C ALA A 92 2.16 5.38 15.22
N CYS A 93 2.84 4.87 14.19
CA CYS A 93 3.45 5.67 13.14
C CYS A 93 2.40 6.47 12.35
N ALA A 94 1.31 5.81 11.94
CA ALA A 94 0.22 6.45 11.22
C ALA A 94 -0.42 7.58 12.04
N ARG A 95 -0.75 7.34 13.32
CA ARG A 95 -1.33 8.36 14.21
C ARG A 95 -0.41 9.56 14.36
N GLU A 96 0.88 9.36 14.59
CA GLU A 96 1.86 10.45 14.73
C GLU A 96 1.97 11.28 13.44
N ASN A 97 2.00 10.65 12.27
CA ASN A 97 2.05 11.34 10.99
C ASN A 97 0.75 12.11 10.69
N LEU A 98 -0.40 11.49 10.94
CA LEU A 98 -1.70 12.14 10.73
C LEU A 98 -1.91 13.33 11.66
N ASP A 99 -1.43 13.25 12.89
CA ASP A 99 -1.45 14.37 13.84
C ASP A 99 -0.57 15.52 13.35
N ARG A 100 0.66 15.25 12.93
CA ARG A 100 1.56 16.25 12.32
C ARG A 100 0.97 16.94 11.09
N LEU A 101 0.17 16.21 10.31
CA LEU A 101 -0.51 16.71 9.12
C LEU A 101 -1.82 17.46 9.44
N GLY A 102 -2.29 17.45 10.70
CA GLY A 102 -3.57 18.01 11.11
C GLY A 102 -4.78 17.25 10.61
N LEU A 103 -4.63 15.92 10.36
CA LEU A 103 -5.66 15.06 9.77
C LEU A 103 -6.33 14.12 10.77
N SER A 104 -5.96 14.13 12.06
CA SER A 104 -6.47 13.23 13.10
C SER A 104 -7.99 13.30 13.31
N LYS A 105 -8.65 14.37 12.84
CA LYS A 105 -10.12 14.50 12.88
C LYS A 105 -10.81 13.88 11.67
N GLN A 106 -10.08 13.60 10.60
CA GLN A 106 -10.60 13.05 9.35
C GLN A 106 -10.23 11.59 9.16
N VAL A 107 -9.16 11.11 9.84
CA VAL A 107 -8.64 9.77 9.70
C VAL A 107 -8.68 9.05 11.05
N ASP A 108 -9.48 8.00 11.13
CA ASP A 108 -9.52 7.07 12.25
C ASP A 108 -8.51 5.95 12.01
N VAL A 109 -7.65 5.67 12.98
CA VAL A 109 -6.64 4.60 12.88
C VAL A 109 -7.03 3.46 13.80
N GLU A 110 -7.36 2.30 13.22
CA GLU A 110 -7.90 1.14 13.93
C GLU A 110 -6.99 -0.09 13.75
N GLN A 111 -6.92 -0.93 14.77
CA GLN A 111 -6.25 -2.21 14.66
C GLN A 111 -7.22 -3.25 14.10
N ALA A 112 -6.92 -3.76 12.91
CA ALA A 112 -7.70 -4.82 12.28
C ALA A 112 -6.81 -5.72 11.41
N ASP A 113 -7.21 -6.97 11.26
CA ASP A 113 -6.66 -7.87 10.25
C ASP A 113 -7.41 -7.62 8.94
N LEU A 114 -6.91 -6.69 8.16
CA LEU A 114 -7.46 -6.16 6.91
C LEU A 114 -8.61 -5.15 7.14
N PHE A 115 -9.85 -5.56 7.00
CA PHE A 115 -10.98 -4.65 6.89
C PHE A 115 -11.55 -4.21 8.25
N PRO A 116 -11.92 -2.93 8.39
CA PRO A 116 -12.80 -2.48 9.47
C PRO A 116 -14.25 -2.87 9.15
N GLU A 117 -15.16 -2.64 10.09
CA GLU A 117 -16.59 -2.85 9.87
C GLU A 117 -17.19 -1.85 8.86
N GLY A 118 -18.17 -2.32 8.09
CA GLY A 118 -18.96 -1.47 7.20
C GLY A 118 -18.65 -1.61 5.73
N ARG A 119 -19.28 -0.73 4.93
CA ARG A 119 -19.11 -0.65 3.47
C ARG A 119 -18.85 0.78 3.05
N VAL A 120 -17.94 0.94 2.08
CA VAL A 120 -17.54 2.26 1.56
C VAL A 120 -17.43 2.26 0.05
N SER A 121 -17.38 3.46 -0.52
CA SER A 121 -17.26 3.63 -1.97
C SER A 121 -15.83 3.48 -2.50
N LEU A 122 -14.81 3.56 -1.63
CA LEU A 122 -13.42 3.41 -2.00
C LEU A 122 -12.64 2.67 -0.92
N ILE A 123 -11.93 1.63 -1.33
CA ILE A 123 -11.00 0.89 -0.47
C ILE A 123 -9.65 0.83 -1.16
N VAL A 124 -8.60 1.31 -0.51
CA VAL A 124 -7.24 1.31 -1.04
C VAL A 124 -6.39 0.31 -0.27
N CYS A 125 -5.53 -0.42 -0.97
CA CYS A 125 -4.57 -1.33 -0.35
C CYS A 125 -3.26 -1.34 -1.16
N ASN A 126 -2.16 -1.15 -0.45
CA ASN A 126 -0.81 -1.37 -0.97
C ASN A 126 -0.16 -2.52 -0.18
N PRO A 127 -0.50 -3.79 -0.47
CA PRO A 127 0.06 -4.93 0.25
C PRO A 127 1.55 -5.10 -0.08
N PRO A 128 2.30 -5.91 0.68
CA PRO A 128 3.64 -6.31 0.28
C PRO A 128 3.59 -7.02 -1.09
N TRP A 129 4.57 -6.71 -1.96
CA TRP A 129 4.48 -7.10 -3.38
C TRP A 129 5.04 -8.47 -3.71
N LEU A 130 5.92 -9.01 -2.85
CA LEU A 130 6.63 -10.26 -3.12
C LEU A 130 6.08 -11.42 -2.28
N PRO A 131 5.57 -12.50 -2.90
CA PRO A 131 5.06 -13.68 -2.21
C PRO A 131 6.21 -14.58 -1.76
N ALA A 132 7.07 -14.07 -0.87
CA ALA A 132 8.20 -14.81 -0.31
C ALA A 132 8.26 -14.62 1.21
N ARG A 133 9.06 -15.43 1.90
CA ARG A 133 9.22 -15.34 3.35
C ARG A 133 10.22 -14.25 3.72
N PRO A 134 9.88 -13.34 4.64
CA PRO A 134 10.82 -12.36 5.15
C PRO A 134 11.90 -13.05 5.99
N SER A 135 13.13 -12.56 5.89
CA SER A 135 14.27 -13.00 6.72
C SER A 135 14.52 -12.08 7.92
N SER A 136 13.83 -10.93 7.97
CA SER A 136 13.95 -9.96 9.06
C SER A 136 12.62 -9.20 9.29
N PRO A 137 12.41 -8.59 10.49
CA PRO A 137 11.21 -7.79 10.77
C PRO A 137 10.97 -6.63 9.80
N VAL A 138 12.04 -6.05 9.26
CA VAL A 138 11.96 -4.94 8.27
C VAL A 138 11.44 -5.43 6.92
N GLU A 139 11.66 -6.70 6.61
CA GLU A 139 11.24 -7.30 5.35
C GLU A 139 9.75 -7.68 5.31
N HIS A 140 9.07 -7.77 6.46
CA HIS A 140 7.62 -8.01 6.49
C HIS A 140 6.81 -6.96 5.71
N ALA A 141 7.34 -5.78 5.56
CA ALA A 141 6.70 -4.72 4.77
C ALA A 141 6.87 -4.88 3.24
N VAL A 142 7.69 -5.85 2.80
CA VAL A 142 8.01 -6.12 1.39
C VAL A 142 7.54 -7.51 0.96
N TYR A 143 7.52 -8.45 1.89
CA TYR A 143 7.22 -9.86 1.64
C TYR A 143 5.87 -10.26 2.24
N ASP A 144 5.03 -10.89 1.43
CA ASP A 144 3.72 -11.45 1.78
C ASP A 144 3.74 -12.97 1.56
N PRO A 145 4.12 -13.77 2.58
CA PRO A 145 4.17 -15.21 2.44
C PRO A 145 2.85 -15.76 1.90
N ASP A 146 2.92 -16.57 0.87
CA ASP A 146 1.77 -17.19 0.20
C ASP A 146 0.73 -16.18 -0.33
N SER A 147 1.13 -14.91 -0.49
CA SER A 147 0.21 -13.79 -0.85
C SER A 147 -0.98 -13.66 0.10
N ARG A 148 -0.77 -13.85 1.42
CA ARG A 148 -1.83 -13.87 2.42
C ARG A 148 -2.62 -12.57 2.46
N MET A 149 -1.91 -11.44 2.52
CA MET A 149 -2.55 -10.12 2.57
C MET A 149 -3.28 -9.81 1.27
N LEU A 150 -2.64 -10.09 0.13
CA LEU A 150 -3.24 -9.90 -1.19
C LEU A 150 -4.52 -10.73 -1.33
N ARG A 151 -4.48 -12.04 -1.00
CA ARG A 151 -5.66 -12.93 -1.07
C ARG A 151 -6.76 -12.48 -0.11
N GLY A 152 -6.40 -12.14 1.12
CA GLY A 152 -7.35 -11.64 2.11
C GLY A 152 -8.04 -10.35 1.66
N PHE A 153 -7.28 -9.42 1.10
CA PHE A 153 -7.82 -8.19 0.52
C PHE A 153 -8.80 -8.50 -0.63
N LEU A 154 -8.40 -9.30 -1.61
CA LEU A 154 -9.27 -9.63 -2.75
C LEU A 154 -10.56 -10.32 -2.29
N ASN A 155 -10.45 -11.34 -1.42
CA ASN A 155 -11.61 -12.11 -0.95
C ASN A 155 -12.60 -11.29 -0.11
N GLY A 156 -12.13 -10.30 0.64
CA GLY A 156 -12.98 -9.44 1.47
C GLY A 156 -13.53 -8.22 0.74
N LEU A 157 -12.94 -7.83 -0.40
CA LEU A 157 -13.22 -6.54 -1.04
C LEU A 157 -14.69 -6.34 -1.39
N ALA A 158 -15.32 -7.29 -2.07
CA ALA A 158 -16.71 -7.18 -2.52
C ALA A 158 -17.69 -6.99 -1.34
N ALA A 159 -17.43 -7.63 -0.19
CA ALA A 159 -18.28 -7.55 0.99
C ALA A 159 -18.23 -6.15 1.66
N HIS A 160 -17.14 -5.40 1.46
CA HIS A 160 -16.92 -4.09 2.08
C HIS A 160 -17.12 -2.92 1.11
N LEU A 161 -17.45 -3.19 -0.15
CA LEU A 161 -17.81 -2.15 -1.11
C LEU A 161 -19.32 -1.83 -1.08
N THR A 162 -19.66 -0.56 -1.18
CA THR A 162 -21.02 -0.15 -1.54
C THR A 162 -21.31 -0.48 -3.01
N PRO A 163 -22.59 -0.52 -3.46
CA PRO A 163 -22.89 -0.59 -4.88
C PRO A 163 -22.13 0.50 -5.66
N ASN A 164 -21.49 0.12 -6.76
CA ASN A 164 -20.61 0.99 -7.57
C ASN A 164 -19.35 1.50 -6.85
N GLY A 165 -18.98 0.92 -5.71
CA GLY A 165 -17.71 1.18 -5.04
C GLY A 165 -16.55 0.51 -5.76
N GLU A 166 -15.34 0.99 -5.51
CA GLU A 166 -14.10 0.49 -6.07
C GLU A 166 -13.08 0.13 -5.01
N GLY A 167 -12.36 -0.96 -5.28
CA GLY A 167 -11.13 -1.28 -4.59
C GLY A 167 -9.92 -0.88 -5.45
N TRP A 168 -8.98 -0.17 -4.87
CA TRP A 168 -7.73 0.21 -5.51
C TRP A 168 -6.59 -0.62 -4.94
N LEU A 169 -6.14 -1.59 -5.72
CA LEU A 169 -5.02 -2.46 -5.36
C LEU A 169 -3.75 -1.94 -6.03
N ILE A 170 -2.72 -1.67 -5.23
CA ILE A 170 -1.41 -1.23 -5.73
C ILE A 170 -0.46 -2.42 -5.71
N LEU A 171 0.12 -2.75 -6.86
CA LEU A 171 1.11 -3.80 -6.99
C LEU A 171 2.21 -3.43 -7.97
N SER A 172 3.41 -3.93 -7.70
CA SER A 172 4.48 -4.00 -8.69
C SER A 172 4.47 -5.36 -9.40
N ASP A 173 4.83 -5.38 -10.68
CA ASP A 173 5.06 -6.61 -11.44
C ASP A 173 6.44 -7.24 -11.17
N LEU A 174 7.17 -6.76 -10.16
CA LEU A 174 8.46 -7.32 -9.77
C LEU A 174 8.36 -8.82 -9.46
N ALA A 175 7.26 -9.27 -8.86
CA ALA A 175 7.01 -10.69 -8.60
C ALA A 175 6.93 -11.52 -9.91
N GLU A 176 6.41 -10.93 -10.98
CA GLU A 176 6.34 -11.57 -12.30
C GLU A 176 7.74 -11.70 -12.91
N HIS A 177 8.54 -10.63 -12.86
CA HIS A 177 9.94 -10.63 -13.34
C HIS A 177 10.86 -11.57 -12.55
N LEU A 178 10.51 -11.88 -11.31
CA LEU A 178 11.24 -12.83 -10.46
C LEU A 178 10.67 -14.26 -10.54
N GLY A 179 9.64 -14.50 -11.34
CA GLY A 179 8.99 -15.82 -11.47
C GLY A 179 8.25 -16.29 -10.21
N LEU A 180 7.89 -15.37 -9.30
CA LEU A 180 7.24 -15.69 -8.03
C LEU A 180 5.70 -15.73 -8.13
N ARG A 181 5.13 -14.98 -9.06
CA ARG A 181 3.71 -14.94 -9.37
C ARG A 181 3.53 -14.42 -10.79
N THR A 182 2.75 -15.10 -11.62
CA THR A 182 2.46 -14.63 -12.97
C THR A 182 1.29 -13.64 -13.00
N ARG A 183 1.14 -12.93 -14.11
CA ARG A 183 0.00 -12.05 -14.36
C ARG A 183 -1.31 -12.83 -14.40
N GLU A 184 -1.30 -13.98 -15.02
CA GLU A 184 -2.46 -14.88 -15.13
C GLU A 184 -2.92 -15.31 -13.75
N GLN A 185 -2.01 -15.71 -12.86
CA GLN A 185 -2.32 -16.06 -11.47
C GLN A 185 -2.97 -14.90 -10.71
N LEU A 186 -2.50 -13.66 -10.91
CA LEU A 186 -3.13 -12.48 -10.31
C LEU A 186 -4.56 -12.27 -10.82
N LEU A 187 -4.76 -12.37 -12.13
CA LEU A 187 -6.09 -12.22 -12.75
C LEU A 187 -7.06 -13.32 -12.32
N GLU A 188 -6.57 -14.55 -12.20
CA GLU A 188 -7.36 -15.66 -11.65
C GLU A 188 -7.78 -15.41 -10.20
N MET A 189 -6.88 -14.91 -9.34
CA MET A 189 -7.21 -14.57 -7.96
C MET A 189 -8.29 -13.47 -7.89
N ILE A 190 -8.21 -12.46 -8.74
CA ILE A 190 -9.21 -11.39 -8.84
C ILE A 190 -10.57 -11.98 -9.25
N GLN A 191 -10.59 -12.82 -10.29
CA GLN A 191 -11.82 -13.45 -10.78
C GLN A 191 -12.44 -14.40 -9.75
N GLN A 192 -11.64 -15.23 -9.09
CA GLN A 192 -12.10 -16.17 -8.06
C GLN A 192 -12.68 -15.45 -6.83
N ALA A 193 -12.21 -14.23 -6.55
CA ALA A 193 -12.76 -13.38 -5.50
C ALA A 193 -14.08 -12.69 -5.89
N GLY A 194 -14.67 -12.99 -7.05
CA GLY A 194 -15.88 -12.32 -7.53
C GLY A 194 -15.68 -10.87 -7.90
N LEU A 195 -14.48 -10.51 -8.37
CA LEU A 195 -14.11 -9.16 -8.76
C LEU A 195 -13.85 -9.09 -10.28
N ARG A 196 -13.99 -7.89 -10.82
CA ARG A 196 -13.56 -7.53 -12.18
C ARG A 196 -12.61 -6.36 -12.16
N VAL A 197 -11.70 -6.34 -13.11
CA VAL A 197 -10.81 -5.20 -13.36
C VAL A 197 -11.61 -4.13 -14.13
N VAL A 198 -11.73 -2.95 -13.55
CA VAL A 198 -12.33 -1.77 -14.20
C VAL A 198 -11.29 -1.09 -15.07
N GLU A 199 -10.09 -0.89 -14.50
CA GLU A 199 -8.98 -0.21 -15.17
C GLU A 199 -7.66 -0.60 -14.49
N ARG A 200 -6.57 -0.52 -15.23
CA ARG A 200 -5.21 -0.60 -14.71
C ARG A 200 -4.42 0.65 -15.13
N ILE A 201 -3.85 1.34 -14.16
CA ILE A 201 -3.06 2.55 -14.39
C ILE A 201 -1.62 2.24 -14.00
N ASP A 202 -0.70 2.40 -14.95
CA ASP A 202 0.69 2.00 -14.83
C ASP A 202 1.62 3.22 -14.67
N THR A 203 2.66 3.04 -13.86
CA THR A 203 3.78 3.98 -13.76
C THR A 203 5.09 3.23 -13.59
N ARG A 204 6.20 3.86 -13.96
CA ARG A 204 7.53 3.28 -13.78
C ARG A 204 8.20 3.84 -12.53
N PRO A 205 8.91 3.00 -11.76
CA PRO A 205 9.71 3.47 -10.63
C PRO A 205 10.76 4.48 -11.07
N THR A 206 10.86 5.58 -10.32
CA THR A 206 11.85 6.64 -10.56
C THR A 206 13.03 6.62 -9.59
N HIS A 207 12.97 5.75 -8.57
CA HIS A 207 14.00 5.69 -7.52
C HIS A 207 15.35 5.17 -8.02
N ALA A 208 16.44 5.58 -7.33
CA ALA A 208 17.83 5.32 -7.75
C ALA A 208 18.14 3.82 -7.95
N ARG A 209 17.60 2.92 -7.11
CA ARG A 209 17.83 1.46 -7.23
C ARG A 209 17.29 0.85 -8.52
N ALA A 210 16.27 1.42 -9.12
CA ALA A 210 15.76 0.95 -10.41
C ALA A 210 16.76 1.21 -11.57
N LYS A 211 17.70 2.11 -11.34
CA LYS A 211 18.75 2.53 -12.31
C LYS A 211 20.14 2.04 -11.94
N ASP A 212 20.30 1.36 -10.79
CA ASP A 212 21.61 0.89 -10.32
C ASP A 212 21.96 -0.45 -10.97
N ALA A 213 22.85 -0.43 -11.93
CA ALA A 213 23.34 -1.63 -12.63
C ALA A 213 24.09 -2.63 -11.72
N ASN A 214 24.50 -2.21 -10.52
CA ASN A 214 25.16 -3.07 -9.53
C ASN A 214 24.14 -3.75 -8.57
N ASP A 215 22.86 -3.39 -8.63
CA ASP A 215 21.83 -4.09 -7.85
C ASP A 215 21.66 -5.52 -8.38
N PRO A 216 21.76 -6.57 -7.53
CA PRO A 216 21.56 -7.96 -7.94
C PRO A 216 20.23 -8.22 -8.65
N LEU A 217 19.22 -7.40 -8.39
CA LEU A 217 17.90 -7.46 -8.99
C LEU A 217 17.71 -6.46 -10.15
N TYR A 218 18.78 -5.85 -10.64
CA TYR A 218 18.71 -4.83 -11.69
C TYR A 218 17.93 -5.28 -12.93
N ALA A 219 18.16 -6.52 -13.39
CA ALA A 219 17.48 -7.06 -14.56
C ALA A 219 15.94 -7.10 -14.43
N ALA A 220 15.44 -7.34 -13.20
CA ALA A 220 14.01 -7.31 -12.89
C ALA A 220 13.54 -5.87 -12.61
N ARG A 221 14.27 -5.13 -11.77
CA ARG A 221 13.89 -3.76 -11.36
C ARG A 221 13.89 -2.74 -12.50
N SER A 222 14.77 -2.89 -13.48
CA SER A 222 14.81 -2.00 -14.65
C SER A 222 13.59 -2.11 -15.55
N LYS A 223 12.88 -3.24 -15.48
CA LYS A 223 11.64 -3.51 -16.24
C LYS A 223 10.38 -3.27 -15.40
N GLU A 224 10.54 -3.08 -14.09
CA GLU A 224 9.46 -3.00 -13.13
C GLU A 224 8.44 -1.92 -13.47
N VAL A 225 7.18 -2.27 -13.36
CA VAL A 225 6.02 -1.37 -13.47
C VAL A 225 5.22 -1.46 -12.18
N THR A 226 4.90 -0.31 -11.60
CA THR A 226 3.96 -0.20 -10.48
C THR A 226 2.58 0.13 -11.05
N SER A 227 1.58 -0.64 -10.67
CA SER A 227 0.22 -0.51 -11.20
C SER A 227 -0.78 -0.25 -10.09
N LEU A 228 -1.74 0.62 -10.33
CA LEU A 228 -2.97 0.73 -9.58
C LEU A 228 -4.07 0.01 -10.34
N TRP A 229 -4.59 -1.05 -9.76
CA TRP A 229 -5.69 -1.83 -10.27
C TRP A 229 -6.99 -1.34 -9.66
N ARG A 230 -7.88 -0.77 -10.46
CA ARG A 230 -9.24 -0.43 -10.06
C ARG A 230 -10.10 -1.67 -10.20
N LEU A 231 -10.63 -2.14 -9.10
CA LEU A 231 -11.41 -3.36 -9.01
C LEU A 231 -12.84 -3.02 -8.57
N ALA A 232 -13.81 -3.74 -9.10
CA ALA A 232 -15.19 -3.67 -8.65
C ALA A 232 -15.75 -5.08 -8.46
N ALA A 233 -16.82 -5.22 -7.68
CA ALA A 233 -17.54 -6.47 -7.61
C ALA A 233 -18.01 -6.88 -9.02
N ALA A 234 -17.86 -8.14 -9.37
CA ALA A 234 -18.46 -8.67 -10.57
C ALA A 234 -19.99 -8.59 -10.44
N GLU A 235 -20.67 -8.29 -11.53
CA GLU A 235 -22.14 -8.38 -11.55
C GLU A 235 -22.54 -9.82 -11.27
N ALA A 236 -23.53 -10.02 -10.40
CA ALA A 236 -24.10 -11.35 -10.21
C ALA A 236 -24.60 -11.83 -11.58
N ALA A 237 -24.17 -13.03 -12.00
CA ALA A 237 -24.74 -13.64 -13.19
C ALA A 237 -26.26 -13.74 -12.97
N ALA A 238 -27.00 -13.07 -13.85
CA ALA A 238 -28.47 -13.04 -13.82
C ALA A 238 -29.05 -14.42 -14.13
#